data_33b4e363b47d47d92e5517b31196d0ec
#
_entry.id   33b4e363b47d47d92e5517b31196d0ec
#
_cell.length_a   1.000
_cell.length_b   1.000
_cell.length_c   1.000
_cell.angle_alpha   90.00
_cell.angle_beta   90.00
_cell.angle_gamma   90.00
#
_symmetry.space_group_name_H-M   'P 1'
#
loop_
_entity.id
_entity.type
_entity.pdbx_description
1 polymer ?
#
loop_
_entity_poly.entity_id
_entity_poly.type
_entity_poly.pdbx_seq_one_letter_code
_entity_poly.pdbx_strand_id
1 'polypeptide(L)'
;MGLLVSSGGGDYESLKPGRYQAICYKIVDVGTRMESFKGGPEKKRTLVYLYWEVSHIQMGNDGEEFWDEITMSDGRPFSISKKYTASLNENATLHLDLKSWRGKPFTAEQLKSFDIENLLGKTCELEVIGYQKQDGSEGVAVESVYKPDGGVKNVSTINDKEAFDLDLYKQEFTGESNEDTKRMLDIYYDLPDWMKDLIDNSIEMKAVDTDSYVVDSKPNDSGGLSDLAKDDDENIPF
;
A
#
# COMPACT_ATOMS: atom_id res chain seq x y z
N MET A 1 -1.36 -0.38 44.95
CA MET A 1 -1.76 -0.62 43.55
C MET A 1 -0.48 -0.69 42.73
N GLY A 2 -0.15 -1.85 42.17
CA GLY A 2 1.04 -2.03 41.34
C GLY A 2 0.73 -1.63 39.89
N LEU A 3 1.61 -0.86 39.28
CA LEU A 3 1.56 -0.54 37.85
C LEU A 3 2.02 -1.80 37.10
N LEU A 4 1.07 -2.51 36.48
CA LEU A 4 1.38 -3.66 35.64
C LEU A 4 1.76 -3.11 34.24
N VAL A 5 3.02 -3.26 33.88
CA VAL A 5 3.49 -3.02 32.49
C VAL A 5 3.48 -4.37 31.80
N SER A 6 2.56 -4.59 30.88
CA SER A 6 2.61 -5.73 29.97
C SER A 6 3.50 -5.36 28.78
N SER A 7 4.36 -6.26 28.35
CA SER A 7 5.02 -6.21 27.04
C SER A 7 3.95 -6.50 25.99
N GLY A 8 3.19 -5.48 25.62
CA GLY A 8 2.17 -5.58 24.57
C GLY A 8 2.81 -5.62 23.20
N GLY A 9 3.40 -6.75 22.84
CA GLY A 9 3.47 -7.19 21.48
C GLY A 9 2.08 -7.75 21.19
N GLY A 10 1.19 -6.94 20.60
CA GLY A 10 -0.07 -7.47 20.12
C GLY A 10 0.27 -8.52 19.05
N ASP A 11 -0.25 -9.75 19.22
CA ASP A 11 -0.22 -10.76 18.16
C ASP A 11 -0.94 -10.16 16.97
N TYR A 12 -0.16 -9.64 16.02
CA TYR A 12 -0.70 -9.10 14.78
C TYR A 12 -1.14 -10.28 13.92
N GLU A 13 -2.45 -10.48 13.85
CA GLU A 13 -3.02 -11.50 12.99
C GLU A 13 -2.66 -11.20 11.53
N SER A 14 -1.97 -12.14 10.88
CA SER A 14 -1.59 -12.03 9.49
C SER A 14 -2.31 -13.08 8.67
N LEU A 15 -2.53 -12.78 7.37
CA LEU A 15 -2.98 -13.77 6.42
C LEU A 15 -2.00 -14.96 6.39
N LYS A 16 -2.52 -16.12 6.00
CA LYS A 16 -1.70 -17.30 5.68
C LYS A 16 -1.50 -17.39 4.16
N PRO A 17 -0.51 -18.15 3.70
CA PRO A 17 -0.44 -18.47 2.27
C PRO A 17 -1.74 -19.11 1.80
N GLY A 18 -2.25 -18.67 0.62
CA GLY A 18 -3.52 -19.15 0.09
C GLY A 18 -4.09 -18.26 -1.00
N ARG A 19 -5.26 -18.63 -1.48
CA ARG A 19 -6.01 -17.87 -2.48
C ARG A 19 -7.15 -17.13 -1.81
N TYR A 20 -7.28 -15.83 -2.11
CA TYR A 20 -8.20 -14.95 -1.43
C TYR A 20 -9.03 -14.13 -2.41
N GLN A 21 -10.28 -13.89 -2.05
CA GLN A 21 -11.08 -12.86 -2.70
C GLN A 21 -10.90 -11.53 -1.96
N ALA A 22 -10.66 -10.48 -2.72
CA ALA A 22 -10.33 -9.17 -2.18
C ALA A 22 -10.90 -8.04 -3.02
N ILE A 23 -10.92 -6.83 -2.45
CA ILE A 23 -11.35 -5.60 -3.11
C ILE A 23 -10.24 -4.56 -2.95
N CYS A 24 -9.84 -3.92 -4.05
CA CYS A 24 -8.92 -2.80 -3.99
C CYS A 24 -9.63 -1.60 -3.35
N TYR A 25 -9.11 -1.14 -2.21
CA TYR A 25 -9.72 -0.02 -1.49
C TYR A 25 -8.82 1.20 -1.37
N LYS A 26 -7.49 1.02 -1.47
CA LYS A 26 -6.56 2.16 -1.36
C LYS A 26 -5.45 2.05 -2.40
N ILE A 27 -5.10 3.20 -2.97
CA ILE A 27 -3.99 3.38 -3.91
C ILE A 27 -3.14 4.54 -3.40
N VAL A 28 -1.81 4.36 -3.33
CA VAL A 28 -0.91 5.40 -2.84
C VAL A 28 0.24 5.57 -3.83
N ASP A 29 0.29 6.73 -4.48
CA ASP A 29 1.46 7.15 -5.25
C ASP A 29 2.52 7.69 -4.29
N VAL A 30 3.66 7.01 -4.21
CA VAL A 30 4.77 7.41 -3.33
C VAL A 30 5.90 8.11 -4.10
N GLY A 31 5.64 8.48 -5.35
CA GLY A 31 6.56 9.24 -6.20
C GLY A 31 7.73 8.46 -6.74
N THR A 32 8.65 9.20 -7.33
CA THR A 32 9.82 8.70 -8.04
C THR A 32 11.05 8.68 -7.15
N ARG A 33 11.84 7.62 -7.28
CA ARG A 33 13.15 7.48 -6.62
C ARG A 33 14.16 6.74 -7.48
N MET A 34 15.42 6.81 -7.07
CA MET A 34 16.46 5.99 -7.64
C MET A 34 16.42 4.60 -7.00
N GLU A 35 16.19 3.57 -7.79
CA GLU A 35 16.21 2.18 -7.32
C GLU A 35 17.13 1.31 -8.19
N SER A 36 17.89 0.45 -7.53
CA SER A 36 18.64 -0.64 -8.18
C SER A 36 17.79 -1.92 -8.13
N PHE A 37 17.69 -2.62 -9.24
CA PHE A 37 17.00 -3.90 -9.31
C PHE A 37 18.02 -5.02 -9.47
N LYS A 38 18.03 -5.97 -8.54
CA LYS A 38 18.95 -7.15 -8.54
C LYS A 38 20.43 -6.77 -8.72
N GLY A 39 20.88 -5.71 -8.06
CA GLY A 39 22.26 -5.25 -8.15
C GLY A 39 22.65 -4.58 -9.49
N GLY A 40 21.67 -4.30 -10.34
CA GLY A 40 21.85 -3.55 -11.58
C GLY A 40 22.05 -2.04 -11.33
N PRO A 41 22.24 -1.24 -12.39
CA PRO A 41 22.37 0.21 -12.26
C PRO A 41 21.09 0.83 -11.69
N GLU A 42 21.25 1.86 -10.86
CA GLU A 42 20.15 2.66 -10.36
C GLU A 42 19.39 3.34 -11.51
N LYS A 43 18.10 3.30 -11.44
CA LYS A 43 17.18 3.96 -12.41
C LYS A 43 16.07 4.66 -11.68
N LYS A 44 15.60 5.76 -12.23
CA LYS A 44 14.38 6.42 -11.76
C LYS A 44 13.19 5.48 -11.92
N ARG A 45 12.45 5.28 -10.83
CA ARG A 45 11.21 4.48 -10.81
C ARG A 45 10.14 5.23 -10.04
N THR A 46 9.00 5.45 -10.66
CA THR A 46 7.80 5.89 -9.97
C THR A 46 7.14 4.67 -9.35
N LEU A 47 6.80 4.76 -8.08
CA LEU A 47 6.27 3.65 -7.31
C LEU A 47 4.85 3.92 -6.85
N VAL A 48 4.03 2.89 -6.87
CA VAL A 48 2.64 2.93 -6.39
C VAL A 48 2.37 1.70 -5.53
N TYR A 49 1.61 1.89 -4.46
CA TYR A 49 1.11 0.80 -3.63
C TYR A 49 -0.38 0.60 -3.89
N LEU A 50 -0.77 -0.64 -4.12
CA LEU A 50 -2.16 -1.06 -4.14
C LEU A 50 -2.46 -1.82 -2.85
N TYR A 51 -3.59 -1.49 -2.23
CA TYR A 51 -4.08 -2.13 -1.02
C TYR A 51 -5.40 -2.83 -1.30
N TRP A 52 -5.51 -4.03 -0.81
CA TRP A 52 -6.73 -4.82 -0.88
C TRP A 52 -7.24 -5.16 0.50
N GLU A 53 -8.53 -4.99 0.66
CA GLU A 53 -9.28 -5.57 1.76
C GLU A 53 -9.66 -7.00 1.38
N VAL A 54 -9.30 -7.95 2.22
CA VAL A 54 -9.50 -9.38 1.98
C VAL A 54 -10.75 -9.82 2.71
N SER A 55 -11.65 -10.46 1.98
CA SER A 55 -12.97 -10.86 2.50
C SER A 55 -13.16 -12.36 2.65
N HIS A 56 -12.60 -13.16 1.76
CA HIS A 56 -12.80 -14.60 1.76
C HIS A 56 -11.51 -15.35 1.41
N ILE A 57 -11.36 -16.54 1.97
CA ILE A 57 -10.31 -17.50 1.60
C ILE A 57 -10.92 -18.65 0.79
N GLN A 58 -10.20 -19.10 -0.23
CA GLN A 58 -10.57 -20.32 -0.94
C GLN A 58 -10.12 -21.52 -0.12
N MET A 59 -11.08 -22.36 0.20
CA MET A 59 -10.89 -23.62 0.89
C MET A 59 -11.22 -24.77 -0.04
N GLY A 60 -10.56 -25.92 0.12
CA GLY A 60 -10.86 -27.15 -0.62
C GLY A 60 -11.10 -28.30 0.33
N ASN A 61 -12.16 -29.06 0.09
CA ASN A 61 -12.44 -30.31 0.80
C ASN A 61 -13.02 -31.32 -0.18
N ASP A 62 -12.42 -32.51 -0.22
CA ASP A 62 -12.90 -33.68 -1.02
C ASP A 62 -13.15 -33.39 -2.52
N GLY A 63 -12.38 -32.42 -3.11
CA GLY A 63 -12.49 -32.08 -4.52
C GLY A 63 -13.51 -30.96 -4.83
N GLU A 64 -14.18 -30.43 -3.83
CA GLU A 64 -15.01 -29.22 -3.94
C GLU A 64 -14.26 -28.00 -3.37
N GLU A 65 -14.23 -26.91 -4.12
CA GLU A 65 -13.68 -25.63 -3.69
C GLU A 65 -14.82 -24.71 -3.26
N PHE A 66 -14.64 -24.02 -2.12
CA PHE A 66 -15.60 -23.02 -1.62
C PHE A 66 -14.88 -21.82 -1.04
N TRP A 67 -15.60 -20.71 -0.92
CA TRP A 67 -15.10 -19.46 -0.33
C TRP A 67 -15.66 -19.30 1.07
N ASP A 68 -14.76 -19.14 2.05
CA ASP A 68 -15.11 -18.94 3.45
C ASP A 68 -14.78 -17.50 3.86
N GLU A 69 -15.70 -16.83 4.55
CA GLU A 69 -15.51 -15.47 4.99
C GLU A 69 -14.48 -15.40 6.11
N ILE A 70 -13.58 -14.44 6.02
CA ILE A 70 -12.54 -14.22 7.03
C ILE A 70 -12.50 -12.78 7.52
N THR A 71 -12.32 -12.64 8.83
CA THR A 71 -12.06 -11.38 9.51
C THR A 71 -11.01 -11.60 10.60
N MET A 72 -10.39 -10.54 11.07
CA MET A 72 -9.55 -10.58 12.26
C MET A 72 -10.41 -10.91 13.50
N SER A 73 -9.80 -11.36 14.59
CA SER A 73 -10.50 -11.69 15.85
C SER A 73 -11.25 -10.51 16.45
N ASP A 74 -10.85 -9.28 16.15
CA ASP A 74 -11.52 -8.04 16.55
C ASP A 74 -12.61 -7.56 15.58
N GLY A 75 -12.90 -8.33 14.54
CA GLY A 75 -13.92 -8.04 13.53
C GLY A 75 -13.46 -7.09 12.41
N ARG A 76 -12.22 -6.61 12.43
CA ARG A 76 -11.67 -5.82 11.31
C ARG A 76 -11.36 -6.73 10.13
N PRO A 77 -11.45 -6.20 8.90
CA PRO A 77 -11.04 -6.95 7.73
C PRO A 77 -9.51 -7.09 7.67
N PHE A 78 -9.04 -8.17 7.10
CA PHE A 78 -7.62 -8.27 6.73
C PHE A 78 -7.31 -7.31 5.58
N SER A 79 -6.11 -6.74 5.62
CA SER A 79 -5.59 -5.88 4.57
C SER A 79 -4.21 -6.36 4.14
N ILE A 80 -3.95 -6.33 2.83
CA ILE A 80 -2.65 -6.66 2.26
C ILE A 80 -2.34 -5.67 1.14
N SER A 81 -1.05 -5.38 0.94
CA SER A 81 -0.61 -4.47 -0.11
C SER A 81 0.50 -5.07 -0.97
N LYS A 82 0.68 -4.49 -2.16
CA LYS A 82 1.79 -4.81 -3.05
C LYS A 82 2.34 -3.53 -3.67
N LYS A 83 3.67 -3.40 -3.63
CA LYS A 83 4.41 -2.33 -4.30
C LYS A 83 4.59 -2.64 -5.77
N TYR A 84 4.39 -1.63 -6.61
CA TYR A 84 4.64 -1.71 -8.05
C TYR A 84 5.48 -0.54 -8.54
N THR A 85 6.27 -0.78 -9.58
CA THR A 85 6.68 0.32 -10.46
C THR A 85 5.47 0.73 -11.30
N ALA A 86 5.16 2.01 -11.33
CA ALA A 86 4.05 2.58 -12.13
C ALA A 86 4.39 2.51 -13.62
N SER A 87 4.33 1.32 -14.21
CA SER A 87 4.72 1.06 -15.59
C SER A 87 3.80 0.03 -16.23
N LEU A 88 3.34 0.34 -17.44
CA LEU A 88 2.59 -0.58 -18.29
C LEU A 88 3.44 -1.25 -19.38
N ASN A 89 4.77 -1.26 -19.25
CA ASN A 89 5.61 -2.05 -20.11
C ASN A 89 5.25 -3.54 -19.99
N GLU A 90 5.34 -4.29 -21.08
CA GLU A 90 4.89 -5.69 -21.17
C GLU A 90 5.44 -6.61 -20.08
N ASN A 91 6.66 -6.35 -19.61
CA ASN A 91 7.34 -7.14 -18.58
C ASN A 91 7.21 -6.54 -17.17
N ALA A 92 6.50 -5.41 -17.00
CA ALA A 92 6.28 -4.81 -15.70
C ALA A 92 5.26 -5.63 -14.90
N THR A 93 5.55 -5.87 -13.62
CA THR A 93 4.66 -6.64 -12.72
C THR A 93 3.26 -6.03 -12.68
N LEU A 94 3.16 -4.68 -12.64
CA LEU A 94 1.86 -4.01 -12.68
C LEU A 94 1.07 -4.36 -13.94
N HIS A 95 1.73 -4.33 -15.13
CA HIS A 95 1.06 -4.68 -16.38
C HIS A 95 0.54 -6.13 -16.36
N LEU A 96 1.37 -7.06 -15.90
CA LEU A 96 1.03 -8.49 -15.86
C LEU A 96 -0.14 -8.75 -14.91
N ASP A 97 -0.10 -8.19 -13.71
CA ASP A 97 -1.16 -8.34 -12.72
C ASP A 97 -2.47 -7.69 -13.20
N LEU A 98 -2.41 -6.46 -13.76
CA LEU A 98 -3.58 -5.81 -14.30
C LEU A 98 -4.19 -6.54 -15.50
N LYS A 99 -3.37 -7.10 -16.38
CA LYS A 99 -3.83 -7.94 -17.49
C LYS A 99 -4.56 -9.17 -16.99
N SER A 100 -4.00 -9.84 -15.99
CA SER A 100 -4.59 -11.02 -15.35
C SER A 100 -5.89 -10.65 -14.61
N TRP A 101 -5.87 -9.61 -13.80
CA TRP A 101 -7.05 -9.12 -13.06
C TRP A 101 -8.21 -8.72 -13.98
N ARG A 102 -7.92 -8.03 -15.07
CA ARG A 102 -8.93 -7.65 -16.06
C ARG A 102 -9.43 -8.82 -16.91
N GLY A 103 -8.66 -9.90 -16.98
CA GLY A 103 -8.92 -11.05 -17.86
C GLY A 103 -8.84 -10.71 -19.34
N LYS A 104 -8.19 -9.60 -19.70
CA LYS A 104 -8.02 -9.13 -21.11
C LYS A 104 -6.78 -8.24 -21.24
N PRO A 105 -6.13 -8.23 -22.41
CA PRO A 105 -5.01 -7.36 -22.69
C PRO A 105 -5.42 -5.87 -22.70
N PHE A 106 -4.43 -5.01 -22.61
CA PHE A 106 -4.60 -3.57 -22.83
C PHE A 106 -4.71 -3.24 -24.31
N THR A 107 -5.52 -2.25 -24.65
CA THR A 107 -5.48 -1.63 -25.99
C THR A 107 -4.31 -0.65 -26.09
N ALA A 108 -3.96 -0.25 -27.32
CA ALA A 108 -2.88 0.71 -27.54
C ALA A 108 -3.14 2.07 -26.85
N GLU A 109 -4.40 2.50 -26.79
CA GLU A 109 -4.82 3.71 -26.09
C GLU A 109 -4.64 3.56 -24.58
N GLN A 110 -5.07 2.43 -24.01
CA GLN A 110 -4.93 2.14 -22.58
C GLN A 110 -3.47 2.03 -22.13
N LEU A 111 -2.58 1.56 -23.00
CA LEU A 111 -1.14 1.52 -22.71
C LEU A 111 -0.52 2.91 -22.60
N LYS A 112 -1.11 3.92 -23.26
CA LYS A 112 -0.64 5.31 -23.20
C LYS A 112 -1.12 6.03 -21.94
N SER A 113 -2.33 5.72 -21.50
CA SER A 113 -2.98 6.39 -20.40
C SER A 113 -3.99 5.44 -19.75
N PHE A 114 -3.63 4.88 -18.63
CA PHE A 114 -4.52 4.06 -17.80
C PHE A 114 -4.61 4.69 -16.42
N ASP A 115 -5.79 5.17 -16.12
CA ASP A 115 -6.09 5.72 -14.82
C ASP A 115 -6.23 4.56 -13.82
N ILE A 116 -5.27 4.47 -12.90
CA ILE A 116 -5.18 3.41 -11.92
C ILE A 116 -6.28 3.52 -10.84
N GLU A 117 -6.85 4.70 -10.62
CA GLU A 117 -7.96 4.90 -9.68
C GLU A 117 -9.21 4.11 -10.07
N ASN A 118 -9.35 3.76 -11.36
CA ASN A 118 -10.42 2.86 -11.81
C ASN A 118 -10.38 1.46 -11.17
N LEU A 119 -9.32 1.12 -10.44
CA LEU A 119 -9.22 -0.14 -9.69
C LEU A 119 -9.93 -0.06 -8.34
N LEU A 120 -10.16 1.13 -7.80
CA LEU A 120 -10.86 1.30 -6.52
C LEU A 120 -12.24 0.67 -6.57
N GLY A 121 -12.55 -0.14 -5.58
CA GLY A 121 -13.79 -0.89 -5.46
C GLY A 121 -13.91 -2.08 -6.44
N LYS A 122 -12.85 -2.43 -7.16
CA LYS A 122 -12.87 -3.64 -8.02
C LYS A 122 -12.42 -4.86 -7.23
N THR A 123 -13.20 -5.92 -7.37
CA THR A 123 -12.89 -7.23 -6.81
C THR A 123 -11.80 -7.93 -7.62
N CYS A 124 -11.00 -8.73 -6.94
CA CYS A 124 -9.99 -9.60 -7.53
C CYS A 124 -9.83 -10.87 -6.71
N GLU A 125 -9.10 -11.81 -7.24
CA GLU A 125 -8.53 -12.92 -6.49
C GLU A 125 -7.03 -12.68 -6.33
N LEU A 126 -6.53 -12.88 -5.11
CA LEU A 126 -5.13 -12.76 -4.77
C LEU A 126 -4.53 -14.14 -4.49
N GLU A 127 -3.38 -14.40 -5.06
CA GLU A 127 -2.51 -15.47 -4.60
C GLU A 127 -1.52 -14.90 -3.60
N VAL A 128 -1.62 -15.36 -2.36
CA VAL A 128 -0.75 -14.93 -1.26
C VAL A 128 0.22 -16.05 -0.93
N ILE A 129 1.50 -15.73 -0.97
CA ILE A 129 2.59 -16.68 -0.65
C ILE A 129 3.27 -16.30 0.66
N GLY A 130 3.85 -17.30 1.32
CA GLY A 130 4.71 -17.08 2.48
C GLY A 130 6.16 -16.85 2.04
N TYR A 131 6.87 -16.02 2.79
CA TYR A 131 8.30 -15.86 2.66
C TYR A 131 8.96 -15.71 4.03
N GLN A 132 10.25 -16.00 4.09
CA GLN A 132 11.04 -15.82 5.30
C GLN A 132 11.72 -14.45 5.26
N LYS A 133 11.52 -13.64 6.28
CA LYS A 133 12.20 -12.35 6.45
C LYS A 133 13.65 -12.56 6.89
N GLN A 134 14.47 -11.53 6.81
CA GLN A 134 15.89 -11.61 7.18
C GLN A 134 16.09 -11.90 8.67
N ASP A 135 15.19 -11.45 9.52
CA ASP A 135 15.20 -11.74 10.95
C ASP A 135 14.73 -13.16 11.30
N GLY A 136 14.41 -13.98 10.29
CA GLY A 136 13.92 -15.34 10.42
C GLY A 136 12.42 -15.45 10.69
N SER A 137 11.70 -14.36 10.87
CA SER A 137 10.24 -14.37 10.99
C SER A 137 9.56 -14.65 9.66
N GLU A 138 8.33 -15.15 9.70
CA GLU A 138 7.52 -15.39 8.52
C GLU A 138 6.77 -14.11 8.09
N GLY A 139 6.62 -13.93 6.80
CA GLY A 139 5.82 -12.88 6.19
C GLY A 139 4.96 -13.44 5.07
N VAL A 140 4.01 -12.64 4.61
CA VAL A 140 3.19 -12.97 3.45
C VAL A 140 3.24 -11.84 2.43
N ALA A 141 3.12 -12.20 1.15
CA ALA A 141 3.12 -11.24 0.05
C ALA A 141 2.11 -11.66 -1.02
N VAL A 142 1.57 -10.68 -1.74
CA VAL A 142 0.76 -10.95 -2.93
C VAL A 142 1.70 -11.33 -4.07
N GLU A 143 1.62 -12.58 -4.51
CA GLU A 143 2.36 -13.06 -5.68
C GLU A 143 1.68 -12.61 -6.97
N SER A 144 0.39 -12.88 -7.11
CA SER A 144 -0.37 -12.62 -8.33
C SER A 144 -1.77 -12.10 -8.02
N VAL A 145 -2.31 -11.36 -8.99
CA VAL A 145 -3.69 -10.84 -8.95
C VAL A 145 -4.45 -11.38 -10.15
N TYR A 146 -5.61 -11.97 -9.91
CA TYR A 146 -6.43 -12.61 -10.94
C TYR A 146 -7.80 -11.98 -11.04
N LYS A 147 -8.43 -12.19 -12.19
CA LYS A 147 -9.85 -11.93 -12.36
C LYS A 147 -10.65 -12.87 -11.45
N PRO A 148 -11.68 -12.37 -10.73
CA PRO A 148 -12.53 -13.24 -9.93
C PRO A 148 -13.17 -14.34 -10.78
N ASP A 149 -13.03 -15.57 -10.35
CA ASP A 149 -13.66 -16.75 -10.96
C ASP A 149 -14.45 -17.53 -9.90
N GLY A 150 -15.77 -17.42 -9.96
CA GLY A 150 -16.66 -18.14 -9.06
C GLY A 150 -16.74 -17.65 -7.61
N GLY A 151 -16.09 -16.53 -7.26
CA GLY A 151 -16.11 -15.97 -5.93
C GLY A 151 -17.47 -15.38 -5.50
N VAL A 152 -17.53 -14.94 -4.24
CA VAL A 152 -18.73 -14.34 -3.66
C VAL A 152 -19.09 -13.05 -4.41
N LYS A 153 -20.35 -12.92 -4.77
CA LYS A 153 -20.85 -11.74 -5.46
C LYS A 153 -21.21 -10.63 -4.45
N ASN A 154 -21.06 -9.38 -4.89
CA ASN A 154 -21.46 -8.18 -4.12
C ASN A 154 -20.69 -8.01 -2.79
N VAL A 155 -19.42 -8.38 -2.75
CA VAL A 155 -18.57 -8.04 -1.61
C VAL A 155 -18.35 -6.53 -1.60
N SER A 156 -18.56 -5.89 -0.45
CA SER A 156 -18.30 -4.46 -0.21
C SER A 156 -17.11 -4.29 0.71
N THR A 157 -16.40 -3.18 0.60
CA THR A 157 -15.34 -2.82 1.55
C THR A 157 -15.94 -2.24 2.83
N ILE A 158 -15.28 -2.52 3.95
CA ILE A 158 -15.50 -1.84 5.23
C ILE A 158 -14.68 -0.55 5.25
N ASN A 159 -13.45 -0.60 4.72
CA ASN A 159 -12.60 0.57 4.59
C ASN A 159 -13.08 1.50 3.47
N ASP A 160 -12.89 2.79 3.67
CA ASP A 160 -13.16 3.80 2.65
C ASP A 160 -12.23 3.61 1.44
N LYS A 161 -12.77 3.96 0.26
CA LYS A 161 -12.01 3.91 -0.99
C LYS A 161 -11.24 5.20 -1.16
N GLU A 162 -9.93 5.10 -1.19
CA GLU A 162 -9.03 6.25 -1.22
C GLU A 162 -7.93 6.11 -2.26
N ALA A 163 -7.64 7.21 -2.93
CA ALA A 163 -6.43 7.37 -3.74
C ALA A 163 -5.64 8.57 -3.21
N PHE A 164 -4.37 8.35 -2.96
CA PHE A 164 -3.41 9.42 -2.70
C PHE A 164 -2.65 9.70 -4.00
N ASP A 165 -2.87 10.89 -4.53
CA ASP A 165 -2.21 11.43 -5.73
C ASP A 165 -1.13 12.42 -5.29
N LEU A 166 0.13 12.09 -5.57
CA LEU A 166 1.28 12.90 -5.18
C LEU A 166 1.30 14.26 -5.88
N ASP A 167 0.84 14.35 -7.13
CA ASP A 167 0.83 15.61 -7.86
C ASP A 167 -0.21 16.58 -7.28
N LEU A 168 -1.37 16.08 -6.87
CA LEU A 168 -2.35 16.88 -6.13
C LEU A 168 -1.84 17.27 -4.74
N TYR A 169 -1.23 16.34 -4.00
CA TYR A 169 -0.62 16.63 -2.70
C TYR A 169 0.43 17.74 -2.79
N LYS A 170 1.29 17.67 -3.80
CA LYS A 170 2.34 18.67 -4.04
C LYS A 170 1.77 20.06 -4.30
N GLN A 171 0.63 20.18 -4.96
CA GLN A 171 -0.02 21.47 -5.24
C GLN A 171 -0.37 22.24 -3.96
N GLU A 172 -0.67 21.56 -2.85
CA GLU A 172 -0.87 22.21 -1.55
C GLU A 172 0.34 23.06 -1.12
N PHE A 173 1.54 22.66 -1.50
CA PHE A 173 2.80 23.35 -1.15
C PHE A 173 3.25 24.34 -2.22
N THR A 174 2.63 24.37 -3.40
CA THR A 174 2.99 25.30 -4.48
C THR A 174 2.01 26.46 -4.64
N GLY A 175 1.06 26.62 -3.70
CA GLY A 175 0.10 27.72 -3.67
C GLY A 175 -1.17 27.49 -4.48
N GLU A 176 -1.43 26.26 -4.89
CA GLU A 176 -2.64 25.86 -5.62
C GLU A 176 -3.64 25.10 -4.72
N SER A 177 -3.74 25.52 -3.45
CA SER A 177 -4.58 24.86 -2.44
C SER A 177 -6.07 24.94 -2.81
N ASN A 178 -6.74 23.78 -2.77
CA ASN A 178 -8.17 23.61 -3.01
C ASN A 178 -8.72 22.42 -2.17
N GLU A 179 -9.96 22.04 -2.35
CA GLU A 179 -10.57 20.92 -1.60
C GLU A 179 -9.91 19.58 -1.89
N ASP A 180 -9.49 19.33 -3.14
CA ASP A 180 -8.85 18.07 -3.53
C ASP A 180 -7.44 17.97 -2.92
N THR A 181 -6.66 19.04 -2.93
CA THR A 181 -5.32 19.06 -2.32
C THR A 181 -5.39 18.89 -0.81
N LYS A 182 -6.38 19.50 -0.14
CA LYS A 182 -6.62 19.32 1.29
C LYS A 182 -7.01 17.89 1.63
N ARG A 183 -7.83 17.26 0.79
CA ARG A 183 -8.14 15.83 0.94
C ARG A 183 -6.89 14.97 0.83
N MET A 184 -5.96 15.29 -0.07
CA MET A 184 -4.67 14.58 -0.15
C MET A 184 -3.86 14.74 1.15
N LEU A 185 -3.89 15.94 1.74
CA LEU A 185 -3.24 16.20 3.02
C LEU A 185 -3.84 15.34 4.15
N ASP A 186 -5.17 15.22 4.21
CA ASP A 186 -5.85 14.37 5.20
C ASP A 186 -5.44 12.90 5.01
N ILE A 187 -5.47 12.39 3.77
CA ILE A 187 -5.04 11.02 3.46
C ILE A 187 -3.57 10.82 3.86
N TYR A 188 -2.68 11.79 3.56
CA TYR A 188 -1.27 11.70 3.92
C TYR A 188 -1.08 11.55 5.44
N TYR A 189 -1.81 12.32 6.26
CA TYR A 189 -1.68 12.23 7.71
C TYR A 189 -2.10 10.86 8.27
N ASP A 190 -3.01 10.17 7.61
CA ASP A 190 -3.47 8.84 7.97
C ASP A 190 -2.55 7.70 7.47
N LEU A 191 -1.54 8.02 6.64
CA LEU A 191 -0.55 7.04 6.21
C LEU A 191 0.41 6.66 7.34
N PRO A 192 0.94 5.44 7.35
CA PRO A 192 1.99 5.05 8.28
C PRO A 192 3.29 5.82 8.00
N ASP A 193 4.11 6.03 9.04
CA ASP A 193 5.30 6.87 8.98
C ASP A 193 6.29 6.45 7.88
N TRP A 194 6.53 5.14 7.74
CA TRP A 194 7.41 4.64 6.68
C TRP A 194 6.95 5.02 5.27
N MET A 195 5.64 5.18 5.05
CA MET A 195 5.09 5.59 3.76
C MET A 195 5.18 7.10 3.57
N LYS A 196 4.98 7.89 4.65
CA LYS A 196 5.26 9.33 4.66
C LYS A 196 6.72 9.59 4.30
N ASP A 197 7.65 8.84 4.90
CA ASP A 197 9.07 8.92 4.57
C ASP A 197 9.36 8.63 3.09
N LEU A 198 8.64 7.66 2.52
CA LEU A 198 8.75 7.40 1.08
C LEU A 198 8.28 8.59 0.24
N ILE A 199 7.15 9.18 0.56
CA ILE A 199 6.57 10.34 -0.13
C ILE A 199 7.50 11.53 -0.01
N ASP A 200 7.91 11.91 1.20
CA ASP A 200 8.73 13.08 1.48
C ASP A 200 10.13 12.99 0.83
N ASN A 201 10.65 11.77 0.70
CA ASN A 201 11.92 11.51 0.04
C ASN A 201 11.82 11.28 -1.47
N SER A 202 10.64 11.42 -2.08
CA SER A 202 10.47 11.35 -3.52
C SER A 202 11.20 12.49 -4.25
N ILE A 203 11.51 12.28 -5.52
CA ILE A 203 12.15 13.31 -6.36
C ILE A 203 11.22 14.52 -6.51
N GLU A 204 9.92 14.28 -6.61
CA GLU A 204 8.86 15.28 -6.76
C GLU A 204 8.77 16.19 -5.53
N MET A 205 8.77 15.62 -4.32
CA MET A 205 8.69 16.41 -3.08
C MET A 205 9.99 17.14 -2.77
N LYS A 206 11.13 16.56 -3.06
CA LYS A 206 12.43 17.26 -2.91
C LYS A 206 12.59 18.44 -3.87
N ALA A 207 11.83 18.50 -4.95
CA ALA A 207 11.81 19.61 -5.88
C ALA A 207 10.87 20.75 -5.44
N VAL A 208 10.01 20.51 -4.45
CA VAL A 208 9.17 21.55 -3.87
C VAL A 208 10.06 22.42 -2.96
N ASP A 209 10.10 23.72 -3.22
CA ASP A 209 10.81 24.66 -2.37
C ASP A 209 10.03 24.84 -1.06
N THR A 210 10.45 24.13 -0.02
CA THR A 210 9.79 24.14 1.29
C THR A 210 10.11 25.40 2.12
N ASP A 211 10.98 26.29 1.66
CA ASP A 211 11.36 27.53 2.39
C ASP A 211 10.22 28.57 2.44
N SER A 212 9.14 28.38 1.71
CA SER A 212 7.99 29.29 1.70
C SER A 212 6.83 28.89 2.61
N TYR A 213 6.87 27.70 3.23
CA TYR A 213 5.80 27.21 4.09
C TYR A 213 6.26 27.02 5.53
N VAL A 214 6.10 28.07 6.33
CA VAL A 214 6.03 27.93 7.79
C VAL A 214 4.63 27.36 8.08
N VAL A 215 4.53 26.06 8.20
CA VAL A 215 3.35 25.45 8.80
C VAL A 215 3.30 25.93 10.24
N ASP A 216 2.28 26.72 10.58
CA ASP A 216 1.95 27.07 11.95
C ASP A 216 1.74 25.77 12.72
N SER A 217 2.82 25.26 13.31
CA SER A 217 2.75 24.16 14.25
C SER A 217 1.90 24.62 15.41
N LYS A 218 0.76 23.97 15.64
CA LYS A 218 0.01 24.09 16.90
C LYS A 218 1.00 24.01 18.04
N PRO A 219 0.96 24.93 19.01
CA PRO A 219 1.89 24.86 20.13
C PRO A 219 1.65 23.58 20.91
N ASN A 220 2.59 22.65 20.81
CA ASN A 220 2.65 21.51 21.69
C ASN A 220 3.33 21.97 22.97
N ASP A 221 2.52 22.27 23.99
CA ASP A 221 2.97 22.50 25.35
C ASP A 221 3.34 21.12 25.93
N SER A 222 4.64 20.89 26.07
CA SER A 222 5.19 20.09 27.16
C SER A 222 6.70 19.90 27.01
N GLY A 223 7.42 20.54 27.91
CA GLY A 223 8.56 20.14 28.72
C GLY A 223 9.55 19.13 28.16
N GLY A 224 10.80 19.60 28.10
CA GLY A 224 11.97 18.88 27.64
C GLY A 224 12.27 17.59 28.36
N LEU A 225 13.09 16.82 27.67
CA LEU A 225 14.21 16.08 28.27
C LEU A 225 15.21 15.72 27.16
N SER A 226 16.42 16.15 27.40
CA SER A 226 17.63 15.89 26.62
C SER A 226 18.06 14.43 26.61
N ASP A 227 18.82 14.12 25.56
CA ASP A 227 19.82 13.04 25.45
C ASP A 227 19.34 11.59 25.61
N LEU A 228 19.47 10.83 24.53
CA LEU A 228 20.35 9.68 24.50
C LEU A 228 20.32 8.95 23.14
N ALA A 229 21.54 8.82 22.61
CA ALA A 229 22.06 7.68 21.84
C ALA A 229 21.53 7.42 20.40
N LYS A 230 22.47 7.60 19.51
CA LYS A 230 22.61 6.95 18.23
C LYS A 230 22.48 5.42 18.40
N ASP A 231 21.71 4.81 17.55
CA ASP A 231 22.07 3.50 17.02
C ASP A 231 21.64 3.43 15.56
N ASP A 232 22.66 3.20 14.74
CA ASP A 232 22.57 2.85 13.35
C ASP A 232 21.87 1.51 13.20
N ASP A 233 20.82 1.42 12.40
CA ASP A 233 20.48 0.19 11.70
C ASP A 233 19.88 0.52 10.32
N GLU A 234 20.79 0.68 9.38
CA GLU A 234 20.55 0.42 7.96
C GLU A 234 20.24 -1.07 7.81
N ASN A 235 19.08 -1.40 7.37
CA ASN A 235 18.80 -2.45 6.39
C ASN A 235 17.36 -2.95 6.48
N ILE A 236 16.47 -2.41 5.67
CA ILE A 236 15.22 -3.10 5.37
C ILE A 236 15.39 -3.71 3.99
N PRO A 237 15.51 -5.04 3.90
CA PRO A 237 15.45 -5.72 2.60
C PRO A 237 14.00 -6.04 2.25
N PHE A 238 13.80 -6.00 0.99
CA PHE A 238 12.64 -6.32 0.19
C PHE A 238 12.01 -7.67 0.50
#